data_97781ba16f2bbca87d4fa3cd67a838ee
#
_entry.id   97781ba16f2bbca87d4fa3cd67a838ee
#
_cell.length_a   1.000
_cell.length_b   1.000
_cell.length_c   1.000
_cell.angle_alpha   90.00
_cell.angle_beta   90.00
_cell.angle_gamma   90.00
#
_symmetry.space_group_name_H-M   'P 1'
#
loop_
_entity.id
_entity.type
_entity.pdbx_description
1 polymer ?
#
loop_
_entity_poly.entity_id
_entity_poly.type
_entity_poly.pdbx_seq_one_letter_code
_entity_poly.pdbx_strand_id
1 'polypeptide(L)'
;SPMGMMVLTEYLDEWGMKSPETFDELLDVCNEILEEGLLPEETGLLMQEYTQSGMMDLFMKYYIMTSLQEGRRLDFTDETFLHYVQRIKDELPAEEEPRMAFENIFMIPGASSAPSQMIQFVPRIFPEQNSAVETYVTIAVVNPYGKNQEAAIQFLEYCATHLTDGSYFIYDNLTEPIENPSMVAQLDELAEKIALLEQKADKERADEDTLRDLQDQYANMEQWRYFSSAEDIAYYQEMAKSLYVSEGSPLTYDDALQVLVQRYLNGAFDAATFAKECQNHVEMIYAEIGE
;
A
#
# COMPACT_ATOMS: atom_id res chain seq x y z
N SER A 1 1.29 -6.33 -9.10
CA SER A 1 0.64 -5.72 -7.92
C SER A 1 1.13 -4.30 -7.77
N PRO A 2 0.25 -3.30 -7.66
CA PRO A 2 0.62 -1.93 -7.40
C PRO A 2 1.30 -1.77 -6.03
N MET A 3 2.28 -0.87 -5.93
CA MET A 3 3.12 -0.64 -4.75
C MET A 3 2.99 0.78 -4.21
N GLY A 4 1.80 1.35 -4.27
CA GLY A 4 1.50 2.61 -3.63
C GLY A 4 1.34 2.46 -2.11
N MET A 5 1.37 3.57 -1.41
CA MET A 5 1.00 3.65 0.00
C MET A 5 -0.51 3.49 0.14
N MET A 6 -0.97 2.77 1.14
CA MET A 6 -2.40 2.66 1.46
C MET A 6 -2.72 3.49 2.70
N VAL A 7 -3.90 4.08 2.73
CA VAL A 7 -4.42 4.82 3.89
C VAL A 7 -5.79 4.31 4.27
N LEU A 8 -6.02 4.11 5.57
CA LEU A 8 -7.33 3.83 6.14
C LEU A 8 -8.13 5.13 6.20
N THR A 9 -9.00 5.33 5.22
CA THR A 9 -9.76 6.59 5.07
C THR A 9 -10.75 6.82 6.18
N GLU A 10 -11.29 5.76 6.80
CA GLU A 10 -12.27 5.88 7.89
C GLU A 10 -11.75 6.70 9.08
N TYR A 11 -10.49 6.53 9.45
CA TYR A 11 -9.87 7.32 10.53
C TYR A 11 -9.68 8.79 10.11
N LEU A 12 -9.22 9.03 8.88
CA LEU A 12 -9.07 10.40 8.39
C LEU A 12 -10.42 11.11 8.30
N ASP A 13 -11.46 10.42 7.84
CA ASP A 13 -12.82 10.95 7.77
C ASP A 13 -13.39 11.26 9.17
N GLU A 14 -13.17 10.38 10.15
CA GLU A 14 -13.58 10.58 11.54
C GLU A 14 -12.91 11.82 12.16
N TRP A 15 -11.63 12.05 11.86
CA TRP A 15 -10.89 13.20 12.34
C TRP A 15 -11.08 14.46 11.48
N GLY A 16 -11.83 14.35 10.37
CA GLY A 16 -12.07 15.47 9.43
C GLY A 16 -10.85 15.84 8.60
N MET A 17 -9.88 14.93 8.49
CA MET A 17 -8.67 15.09 7.71
C MET A 17 -8.88 14.60 6.28
N LYS A 18 -8.08 15.12 5.35
CA LYS A 18 -8.06 14.64 3.96
C LYS A 18 -6.91 13.68 3.72
N SER A 19 -7.11 12.74 2.80
CA SER A 19 -6.01 11.92 2.31
C SER A 19 -4.93 12.81 1.68
N PRO A 20 -3.65 12.64 2.08
CA PRO A 20 -2.57 13.46 1.56
C PRO A 20 -2.28 13.13 0.09
N GLU A 21 -1.99 14.16 -0.72
CA GLU A 21 -1.59 14.01 -2.12
C GLU A 21 -0.08 14.24 -2.32
N THR A 22 0.53 15.01 -1.43
CA THR A 22 1.95 15.34 -1.47
C THR A 22 2.68 14.79 -0.25
N PHE A 23 4.01 14.70 -0.33
CA PHE A 23 4.80 14.24 0.81
C PHE A 23 4.80 15.25 1.95
N ASP A 24 4.67 16.56 1.65
CA ASP A 24 4.46 17.59 2.67
C ASP A 24 3.15 17.39 3.42
N GLU A 25 2.03 17.18 2.70
CA GLU A 25 0.73 16.91 3.32
C GLU A 25 0.74 15.61 4.13
N LEU A 26 1.49 14.58 3.69
CA LEU A 26 1.65 13.35 4.45
C LEU A 26 2.34 13.62 5.79
N LEU A 27 3.42 14.40 5.80
CA LEU A 27 4.10 14.78 7.03
C LEU A 27 3.22 15.63 7.94
N ASP A 28 2.48 16.58 7.37
CA ASP A 28 1.55 17.45 8.11
C ASP A 28 0.45 16.62 8.80
N VAL A 29 -0.19 15.70 8.08
CA VAL A 29 -1.21 14.78 8.64
C VAL A 29 -0.61 13.87 9.71
N CYS A 30 0.58 13.31 9.49
CA CYS A 30 1.25 12.49 10.50
C CYS A 30 1.54 13.28 11.78
N ASN A 31 2.03 14.51 11.64
CA ASN A 31 2.32 15.38 12.78
C ASN A 31 1.04 15.74 13.56
N GLU A 32 -0.04 16.13 12.86
CA GLU A 32 -1.32 16.47 13.48
C GLU A 32 -1.89 15.27 14.27
N ILE A 33 -1.86 14.05 13.71
CA ILE A 33 -2.29 12.82 14.40
C ILE A 33 -1.49 12.60 15.68
N LEU A 34 -0.17 12.79 15.63
CA LEU A 34 0.71 12.55 16.78
C LEU A 34 0.58 13.65 17.83
N GLU A 35 0.53 14.93 17.45
CA GLU A 35 0.43 16.07 18.37
C GLU A 35 -0.91 16.09 19.11
N GLU A 36 -2.01 15.75 18.42
CA GLU A 36 -3.33 15.69 19.03
C GLU A 36 -3.63 14.36 19.74
N GLY A 37 -2.74 13.38 19.59
CA GLY A 37 -2.88 12.08 20.26
C GLY A 37 -4.08 11.27 19.76
N LEU A 38 -4.36 11.35 18.46
CA LEU A 38 -5.56 10.75 17.85
C LEU A 38 -5.44 9.23 17.65
N LEU A 39 -4.22 8.66 17.71
CA LEU A 39 -4.03 7.23 17.49
C LEU A 39 -4.77 6.39 18.54
N PRO A 40 -5.69 5.50 18.11
CA PRO A 40 -6.33 4.56 19.03
C PRO A 40 -5.32 3.63 19.73
N GLU A 41 -5.73 3.00 20.83
CA GLU A 41 -4.94 1.94 21.44
C GLU A 41 -4.69 0.82 20.43
N GLU A 42 -3.47 0.30 20.37
CA GLU A 42 -3.05 -0.78 19.48
C GLU A 42 -3.03 -0.42 17.97
N THR A 43 -3.16 0.87 17.62
CA THR A 43 -3.04 1.38 16.26
C THR A 43 -1.73 2.14 16.09
N GLY A 44 -1.02 1.86 15.00
CA GLY A 44 0.21 2.54 14.60
C GLY A 44 -0.03 3.59 13.52
N LEU A 45 0.90 4.53 13.39
CA LEU A 45 0.85 5.50 12.30
C LEU A 45 1.31 4.87 10.98
N LEU A 46 2.44 4.17 11.00
CA LEU A 46 3.05 3.49 9.86
C LEU A 46 3.26 2.01 10.18
N MET A 47 3.24 1.17 9.14
CA MET A 47 3.56 -0.26 9.22
C MET A 47 5.09 -0.49 9.42
N GLN A 48 5.67 0.21 10.40
CA GLN A 48 7.08 0.12 10.79
C GLN A 48 7.17 0.24 12.31
N GLU A 49 8.17 -0.39 12.89
CA GLU A 49 8.37 -0.35 14.35
C GLU A 49 8.61 1.06 14.89
N TYR A 50 9.19 1.94 14.05
CA TYR A 50 9.55 3.32 14.41
C TYR A 50 9.06 4.29 13.35
N THR A 51 8.27 5.27 13.75
CA THR A 51 7.65 6.25 12.86
C THR A 51 8.70 7.04 12.07
N GLN A 52 9.72 7.58 12.72
CA GLN A 52 10.75 8.39 12.08
C GLN A 52 11.57 7.59 11.06
N SER A 53 12.07 6.40 11.44
CA SER A 53 12.85 5.57 10.52
C SER A 53 12.00 4.99 9.40
N GLY A 54 10.75 4.60 9.68
CA GLY A 54 9.82 4.12 8.67
C GLY A 54 9.49 5.19 7.62
N MET A 55 9.25 6.43 8.06
CA MET A 55 9.02 7.56 7.15
C MET A 55 10.26 7.90 6.33
N MET A 56 11.45 7.83 6.92
CA MET A 56 12.69 8.04 6.19
C MET A 56 12.91 6.96 5.12
N ASP A 57 12.69 5.69 5.44
CA ASP A 57 12.79 4.59 4.49
C ASP A 57 11.78 4.72 3.35
N LEU A 58 10.55 5.14 3.67
CA LEU A 58 9.51 5.43 2.69
C LEU A 58 9.93 6.56 1.76
N PHE A 59 10.40 7.67 2.33
CA PHE A 59 10.88 8.82 1.55
C PHE A 59 12.02 8.44 0.61
N MET A 60 13.03 7.74 1.12
CA MET A 60 14.18 7.29 0.32
C MET A 60 13.75 6.45 -0.88
N LYS A 61 12.85 5.49 -0.65
CA LYS A 61 12.30 4.64 -1.72
C LYS A 61 11.56 5.46 -2.77
N TYR A 62 10.65 6.34 -2.34
CA TYR A 62 9.87 7.14 -3.27
C TYR A 62 10.69 8.21 -3.99
N TYR A 63 11.68 8.81 -3.32
CA TYR A 63 12.58 9.77 -3.96
C TYR A 63 13.38 9.13 -5.10
N ILE A 64 13.96 7.94 -4.86
CA ILE A 64 14.70 7.18 -5.88
C ILE A 64 13.74 6.77 -7.00
N MET A 65 12.65 6.10 -6.66
CA MET A 65 11.67 5.60 -7.62
C MET A 65 11.14 6.73 -8.52
N THR A 66 10.67 7.82 -7.92
CA THR A 66 10.12 8.96 -8.66
C THR A 66 11.16 9.64 -9.55
N SER A 67 12.39 9.80 -9.06
CA SER A 67 13.46 10.37 -9.88
C SER A 67 13.73 9.52 -11.13
N LEU A 68 13.78 8.20 -10.99
CA LEU A 68 13.97 7.29 -12.12
C LEU A 68 12.77 7.29 -13.08
N GLN A 69 11.54 7.33 -12.56
CA GLN A 69 10.32 7.40 -13.37
C GLN A 69 10.27 8.66 -14.24
N GLU A 70 10.69 9.78 -13.69
CA GLU A 70 10.76 11.07 -14.38
C GLU A 70 12.01 11.23 -15.28
N GLY A 71 12.85 10.17 -15.36
CA GLY A 71 14.13 10.23 -16.12
C GLY A 71 15.13 11.21 -15.54
N ARG A 72 15.03 11.53 -14.26
CA ARG A 72 15.93 12.44 -13.55
C ARG A 72 17.14 11.67 -13.05
N ARG A 73 18.31 12.26 -13.20
CA ARG A 73 19.50 11.75 -12.48
C ARG A 73 19.28 11.97 -10.98
N LEU A 74 19.56 10.94 -10.17
CA LEU A 74 19.47 11.06 -8.72
C LEU A 74 20.44 12.13 -8.21
N ASP A 75 19.92 13.10 -7.48
CA ASP A 75 20.69 14.17 -6.82
C ASP A 75 20.21 14.31 -5.38
N PHE A 76 20.86 13.59 -4.47
CA PHE A 76 20.57 13.68 -3.04
C PHE A 76 21.00 15.02 -2.41
N THR A 77 21.69 15.88 -3.16
CA THR A 77 22.12 17.19 -2.67
C THR A 77 21.15 18.31 -3.04
N ASP A 78 20.04 17.99 -3.74
CA ASP A 78 19.04 18.99 -4.10
C ASP A 78 18.25 19.51 -2.88
N GLU A 79 17.63 20.68 -3.05
CA GLU A 79 16.87 21.34 -1.97
C GLU A 79 15.66 20.50 -1.54
N THR A 80 15.03 19.76 -2.44
CA THR A 80 13.87 18.90 -2.15
C THR A 80 14.27 17.74 -1.24
N PHE A 81 15.38 17.08 -1.55
CA PHE A 81 15.89 15.99 -0.71
C PHE A 81 16.24 16.51 0.70
N LEU A 82 17.02 17.59 0.76
CA LEU A 82 17.43 18.18 2.04
C LEU A 82 16.24 18.64 2.88
N HIS A 83 15.23 19.23 2.25
CA HIS A 83 13.99 19.63 2.91
C HIS A 83 13.32 18.46 3.62
N TYR A 84 13.04 17.37 2.90
CA TYR A 84 12.30 16.26 3.48
C TYR A 84 13.08 15.45 4.52
N VAL A 85 14.37 15.20 4.30
CA VAL A 85 15.16 14.47 5.31
C VAL A 85 15.28 15.26 6.61
N GLN A 86 15.27 16.58 6.54
CA GLN A 86 15.29 17.46 7.70
C GLN A 86 13.92 17.50 8.39
N ARG A 87 12.83 17.68 7.65
CA ARG A 87 11.47 17.63 8.20
C ARG A 87 11.22 16.32 8.94
N ILE A 88 11.52 15.17 8.31
CA ILE A 88 11.32 13.85 8.93
C ILE A 88 12.08 13.75 10.25
N LYS A 89 13.33 14.21 10.29
CA LYS A 89 14.16 14.11 11.49
C LYS A 89 13.72 15.05 12.59
N ASP A 90 13.30 16.28 12.25
CA ASP A 90 13.00 17.32 13.23
C ASP A 90 11.55 17.25 13.74
N GLU A 91 10.61 16.77 12.90
CA GLU A 91 9.19 16.81 13.20
C GLU A 91 8.64 15.46 13.69
N LEU A 92 9.20 14.33 13.26
CA LEU A 92 8.71 13.02 13.70
C LEU A 92 9.49 12.48 14.90
N PRO A 93 8.81 11.82 15.86
CA PRO A 93 9.46 11.29 17.04
C PRO A 93 10.43 10.15 16.71
N ALA A 94 11.64 10.23 17.30
CA ALA A 94 12.54 9.10 17.39
C ALA A 94 12.08 8.23 18.57
N GLU A 95 11.37 7.16 18.30
CA GLU A 95 10.85 6.27 19.33
C GLU A 95 11.99 5.43 19.95
N GLU A 96 12.00 5.34 21.28
CA GLU A 96 12.98 4.51 22.01
C GLU A 96 12.54 3.04 22.03
N GLU A 97 11.23 2.78 21.96
CA GLU A 97 10.65 1.43 21.96
C GLU A 97 9.72 1.22 20.75
N PRO A 98 9.83 0.06 20.06
CA PRO A 98 8.97 -0.25 18.94
C PRO A 98 7.51 -0.36 19.39
N ARG A 99 6.60 0.23 18.64
CA ARG A 99 5.16 0.03 18.81
C ARG A 99 4.72 -1.19 18.00
N MET A 100 4.23 -2.19 18.71
CA MET A 100 3.51 -3.28 18.05
C MET A 100 2.05 -2.87 17.88
N ALA A 101 1.64 -2.58 16.64
CA ALA A 101 0.28 -2.25 16.29
C ALA A 101 -0.36 -3.39 15.52
N PHE A 102 -1.65 -3.66 15.78
CA PHE A 102 -2.43 -4.63 15.00
C PHE A 102 -2.90 -4.02 13.68
N GLU A 103 -3.05 -2.71 13.65
CA GLU A 103 -3.51 -1.93 12.52
C GLU A 103 -2.68 -0.66 12.37
N ASN A 104 -2.54 -0.16 11.16
CA ASN A 104 -1.78 1.06 10.88
C ASN A 104 -2.58 1.99 9.97
N ILE A 105 -2.54 3.29 10.26
CA ILE A 105 -3.24 4.30 9.45
C ILE A 105 -2.68 4.33 8.04
N PHE A 106 -1.35 4.35 7.92
CA PHE A 106 -0.65 4.29 6.64
C PHE A 106 0.11 2.98 6.52
N MET A 107 -0.12 2.25 5.43
CA MET A 107 0.53 0.97 5.16
C MET A 107 1.28 1.02 3.84
N ILE A 108 2.48 0.46 3.84
CA ILE A 108 3.20 0.18 2.61
C ILE A 108 2.71 -1.19 2.13
N PRO A 109 2.02 -1.29 0.98
CA PRO A 109 1.45 -2.55 0.57
C PRO A 109 2.53 -3.60 0.26
N GLY A 110 2.33 -4.76 0.86
CA GLY A 110 2.71 -6.01 0.22
C GLY A 110 1.67 -6.35 -0.86
N ALA A 111 1.97 -7.31 -1.72
CA ALA A 111 1.22 -7.69 -2.92
C ALA A 111 -0.25 -8.14 -2.72
N SER A 112 -0.99 -7.61 -1.78
CA SER A 112 -2.40 -7.95 -1.54
C SER A 112 -3.34 -6.87 -2.07
N SER A 113 -4.50 -7.30 -2.56
CA SER A 113 -5.60 -6.41 -2.91
C SER A 113 -5.94 -5.48 -1.75
N ALA A 114 -5.99 -4.18 -2.00
CA ALA A 114 -6.49 -3.24 -1.01
C ALA A 114 -7.99 -3.52 -0.78
N PRO A 115 -8.46 -3.60 0.46
CA PRO A 115 -9.88 -3.57 0.75
C PRO A 115 -10.50 -2.28 0.19
N SER A 116 -11.78 -2.33 -0.15
CA SER A 116 -12.54 -1.18 -0.68
C SER A 116 -12.54 0.08 0.21
N GLN A 117 -12.07 -0.05 1.45
CA GLN A 117 -11.94 1.03 2.44
C GLN A 117 -10.56 1.70 2.44
N MET A 118 -9.65 1.31 1.54
CA MET A 118 -8.29 1.83 1.48
C MET A 118 -8.04 2.51 0.16
N ILE A 119 -7.56 3.75 0.22
CA ILE A 119 -7.03 4.45 -0.95
C ILE A 119 -5.54 4.15 -1.09
N GLN A 120 -5.13 3.79 -2.30
CA GLN A 120 -3.73 3.59 -2.65
C GLN A 120 -3.22 4.81 -3.40
N PHE A 121 -2.09 5.36 -2.96
CA PHE A 121 -1.51 6.57 -3.56
C PHE A 121 0.02 6.55 -3.47
N VAL A 122 0.66 7.39 -4.29
CA VAL A 122 2.08 7.73 -4.16
C VAL A 122 2.14 9.23 -3.87
N PRO A 123 2.60 9.64 -2.68
CA PRO A 123 2.68 11.06 -2.35
C PRO A 123 3.66 11.76 -3.31
N ARG A 124 3.24 12.88 -3.88
CA ARG A 124 4.10 13.67 -4.77
C ARG A 124 5.23 14.32 -3.99
N ILE A 125 6.44 14.08 -4.43
CA ILE A 125 7.65 14.69 -3.88
C ILE A 125 8.02 15.95 -4.67
N PHE A 126 7.84 15.92 -6.00
CA PHE A 126 8.13 17.02 -6.88
C PHE A 126 6.85 17.70 -7.38
N PRO A 127 6.84 19.04 -7.58
CA PRO A 127 5.63 19.77 -7.95
C PRO A 127 4.94 19.30 -9.24
N GLU A 128 5.72 18.87 -10.23
CA GLU A 128 5.23 18.42 -11.54
C GLU A 128 5.30 16.91 -11.74
N GLN A 129 5.34 16.17 -10.64
CA GLN A 129 5.43 14.71 -10.69
C GLN A 129 4.13 14.09 -11.21
N ASN A 130 4.26 13.15 -12.15
CA ASN A 130 3.19 12.22 -12.45
C ASN A 130 3.10 11.19 -11.34
N SER A 131 1.94 11.12 -10.67
CA SER A 131 1.70 10.14 -9.60
C SER A 131 1.53 8.74 -10.21
N ALA A 132 2.62 8.15 -10.67
CA ALA A 132 2.63 6.80 -11.20
C ALA A 132 2.89 5.81 -10.06
N VAL A 133 2.03 4.80 -9.95
CA VAL A 133 2.20 3.73 -8.97
C VAL A 133 3.10 2.66 -9.56
N GLU A 134 4.22 2.36 -8.88
CA GLU A 134 5.08 1.24 -9.30
C GLU A 134 4.30 -0.08 -9.23
N THR A 135 4.51 -0.93 -10.21
CA THR A 135 3.89 -2.25 -10.22
C THR A 135 4.89 -3.33 -10.63
N TYR A 136 4.75 -4.50 -10.01
CA TYR A 136 5.45 -5.70 -10.42
C TYR A 136 4.58 -6.52 -11.36
N VAL A 137 5.15 -6.86 -12.51
CA VAL A 137 4.50 -7.70 -13.51
C VAL A 137 5.19 -9.07 -13.54
N THR A 138 4.44 -10.12 -13.20
CA THR A 138 4.90 -11.49 -13.39
C THR A 138 4.52 -11.94 -14.80
N ILE A 139 5.52 -12.28 -15.60
CA ILE A 139 5.33 -12.72 -16.98
C ILE A 139 5.56 -14.24 -17.04
N ALA A 140 4.57 -14.97 -17.50
CA ALA A 140 4.71 -16.37 -17.85
C ALA A 140 4.96 -16.50 -19.36
N VAL A 141 6.01 -17.22 -19.74
CA VAL A 141 6.38 -17.43 -21.13
C VAL A 141 6.43 -18.91 -21.48
N VAL A 142 6.00 -19.25 -22.67
CA VAL A 142 6.14 -20.62 -23.20
C VAL A 142 7.53 -20.77 -23.79
N ASN A 143 8.28 -21.79 -23.32
CA ASN A 143 9.59 -22.08 -23.88
C ASN A 143 9.43 -22.52 -25.35
N PRO A 144 10.00 -21.79 -26.33
CA PRO A 144 9.88 -22.09 -27.76
C PRO A 144 10.54 -23.42 -28.17
N TYR A 145 11.40 -23.97 -27.33
CA TYR A 145 12.06 -25.26 -27.54
C TYR A 145 11.39 -26.40 -26.76
N GLY A 146 10.29 -26.12 -26.05
CA GLY A 146 9.53 -27.11 -25.29
C GLY A 146 8.78 -28.07 -26.23
N LYS A 147 8.67 -29.35 -25.84
CA LYS A 147 7.98 -30.37 -26.64
C LYS A 147 6.44 -30.27 -26.58
N ASN A 148 5.90 -29.59 -25.55
CA ASN A 148 4.48 -29.54 -25.25
C ASN A 148 3.98 -28.07 -25.27
N GLN A 149 4.34 -27.29 -26.28
CA GLN A 149 4.01 -25.87 -26.36
C GLN A 149 2.50 -25.62 -26.36
N GLU A 150 1.74 -26.41 -27.12
CA GLU A 150 0.28 -26.27 -27.19
C GLU A 150 -0.38 -26.50 -25.82
N ALA A 151 0.03 -27.53 -25.07
CA ALA A 151 -0.47 -27.76 -23.71
C ALA A 151 -0.06 -26.63 -22.73
N ALA A 152 1.13 -26.06 -22.90
CA ALA A 152 1.56 -24.92 -22.08
C ALA A 152 0.73 -23.66 -22.38
N ILE A 153 0.41 -23.40 -23.64
CA ILE A 153 -0.49 -22.29 -24.03
C ILE A 153 -1.88 -22.50 -23.44
N GLN A 154 -2.47 -23.69 -23.58
CA GLN A 154 -3.77 -23.99 -23.00
C GLN A 154 -3.79 -23.87 -21.48
N PHE A 155 -2.69 -24.25 -20.81
CA PHE A 155 -2.56 -24.07 -19.36
C PHE A 155 -2.52 -22.58 -18.98
N LEU A 156 -1.78 -21.75 -19.73
CA LEU A 156 -1.74 -20.31 -19.47
C LEU A 156 -3.09 -19.64 -19.75
N GLU A 157 -3.78 -20.03 -20.82
CA GLU A 157 -5.13 -19.56 -21.11
C GLU A 157 -6.12 -19.98 -20.02
N TYR A 158 -6.02 -21.22 -19.52
CA TYR A 158 -6.80 -21.67 -18.37
C TYR A 158 -6.50 -20.81 -17.15
N CYS A 159 -5.22 -20.60 -16.80
CA CYS A 159 -4.85 -19.74 -15.68
C CYS A 159 -5.43 -18.33 -15.85
N ALA A 160 -5.31 -17.73 -17.03
CA ALA A 160 -5.82 -16.37 -17.30
C ALA A 160 -7.34 -16.23 -17.12
N THR A 161 -8.09 -17.32 -17.26
CA THR A 161 -9.55 -17.32 -17.16
C THR A 161 -10.10 -17.88 -15.85
N HIS A 162 -9.24 -18.48 -15.01
CA HIS A 162 -9.63 -19.12 -13.74
C HIS A 162 -8.82 -18.58 -12.56
N LEU A 163 -8.50 -17.32 -12.61
CA LEU A 163 -7.82 -16.64 -11.52
C LEU A 163 -8.80 -16.43 -10.37
N THR A 164 -8.45 -16.88 -9.16
CA THR A 164 -9.38 -16.95 -8.02
C THR A 164 -9.14 -15.92 -6.93
N ASP A 165 -8.06 -15.20 -6.98
CA ASP A 165 -7.70 -14.20 -5.98
C ASP A 165 -7.60 -12.81 -6.60
N GLY A 166 -8.01 -11.82 -5.85
CA GLY A 166 -8.24 -10.42 -6.21
C GLY A 166 -7.11 -9.64 -6.90
N SER A 167 -6.13 -10.28 -7.51
CA SER A 167 -4.97 -9.61 -8.11
C SER A 167 -5.12 -9.24 -9.61
N TYR A 168 -6.35 -9.15 -10.16
CA TYR A 168 -6.55 -9.21 -11.64
C TYR A 168 -7.24 -8.03 -12.28
N PHE A 169 -7.33 -6.95 -11.57
CA PHE A 169 -8.13 -5.79 -11.94
C PHE A 169 -7.60 -4.96 -13.10
N ILE A 170 -6.44 -5.34 -13.64
CA ILE A 170 -5.78 -4.64 -14.75
C ILE A 170 -6.46 -4.94 -16.12
N TYR A 171 -7.37 -5.89 -16.16
CA TYR A 171 -8.02 -6.25 -17.42
C TYR A 171 -9.17 -5.28 -17.73
N ASP A 172 -9.05 -4.54 -18.82
CA ASP A 172 -10.08 -3.60 -19.31
C ASP A 172 -11.46 -4.23 -19.55
N ASN A 173 -11.50 -5.55 -19.71
CA ASN A 173 -12.73 -6.29 -19.96
C ASN A 173 -13.40 -6.84 -18.68
N LEU A 174 -12.81 -6.64 -17.53
CA LEU A 174 -13.43 -7.01 -16.26
C LEU A 174 -14.43 -5.92 -15.87
N THR A 175 -15.72 -6.24 -15.88
CA THR A 175 -16.81 -5.30 -15.58
C THR A 175 -17.70 -5.77 -14.43
N GLU A 176 -17.63 -7.06 -14.12
CA GLU A 176 -18.46 -7.66 -13.08
C GLU A 176 -17.65 -7.91 -11.82
N PRO A 177 -18.24 -7.69 -10.63
CA PRO A 177 -17.62 -8.05 -9.37
C PRO A 177 -17.21 -9.52 -9.31
N ILE A 178 -16.10 -9.80 -8.63
CA ILE A 178 -15.63 -11.17 -8.41
C ILE A 178 -16.07 -11.61 -7.03
N GLU A 179 -17.08 -12.46 -6.97
CA GLU A 179 -17.55 -13.02 -5.69
C GLU A 179 -16.50 -13.92 -5.04
N ASN A 180 -16.47 -13.88 -3.72
CA ASN A 180 -15.74 -14.83 -2.89
C ASN A 180 -16.66 -16.03 -2.58
N PRO A 181 -16.52 -17.19 -3.23
CA PRO A 181 -17.47 -18.30 -3.09
C PRO A 181 -17.56 -18.82 -1.65
N SER A 182 -16.46 -18.75 -0.90
CA SER A 182 -16.44 -19.19 0.50
C SER A 182 -17.23 -18.24 1.38
N MET A 183 -17.14 -16.95 1.13
CA MET A 183 -17.86 -15.93 1.88
C MET A 183 -19.34 -15.95 1.53
N VAL A 184 -19.68 -16.06 0.25
CA VAL A 184 -21.07 -16.19 -0.19
C VAL A 184 -21.76 -17.37 0.49
N ALA A 185 -21.11 -18.54 0.54
CA ALA A 185 -21.68 -19.71 1.23
C ALA A 185 -21.92 -19.47 2.73
N GLN A 186 -21.04 -18.74 3.42
CA GLN A 186 -21.20 -18.40 4.82
C GLN A 186 -22.33 -17.37 5.04
N LEU A 187 -22.43 -16.37 4.16
CA LEU A 187 -23.50 -15.38 4.18
C LEU A 187 -24.86 -16.02 3.93
N ASP A 188 -24.96 -16.97 3.00
CA ASP A 188 -26.19 -17.72 2.73
C ASP A 188 -26.61 -18.54 3.96
N GLU A 189 -25.67 -19.19 4.64
CA GLU A 189 -25.96 -19.93 5.89
C GLU A 189 -26.43 -19.01 7.01
N LEU A 190 -25.83 -17.83 7.16
CA LEU A 190 -26.26 -16.82 8.13
C LEU A 190 -27.65 -16.28 7.79
N ALA A 191 -27.89 -15.97 6.52
CA ALA A 191 -29.18 -15.49 6.04
C ALA A 191 -30.32 -16.50 6.33
N GLU A 192 -30.09 -17.81 6.13
CA GLU A 192 -31.04 -18.86 6.48
C GLU A 192 -31.33 -18.89 7.99
N LYS A 193 -30.29 -18.78 8.84
CA LYS A 193 -30.47 -18.74 10.31
C LYS A 193 -31.27 -17.50 10.76
N ILE A 194 -30.96 -16.35 10.19
CA ILE A 194 -31.70 -15.09 10.44
C ILE A 194 -33.17 -15.28 10.05
N ALA A 195 -33.45 -15.77 8.84
CA ALA A 195 -34.82 -15.97 8.34
C ALA A 195 -35.64 -16.94 9.22
N LEU A 196 -34.99 -18.02 9.71
CA LEU A 196 -35.66 -18.96 10.63
C LEU A 196 -36.05 -18.30 11.96
N LEU A 197 -35.17 -17.48 12.53
CA LEU A 197 -35.47 -16.74 13.76
C LEU A 197 -36.51 -15.65 13.54
N GLU A 198 -36.46 -14.97 12.40
CA GLU A 198 -37.46 -13.94 12.05
C GLU A 198 -38.89 -14.51 11.93
N GLN A 199 -39.05 -15.75 11.43
CA GLN A 199 -40.33 -16.43 11.24
C GLN A 199 -40.87 -17.03 12.53
N LYS A 200 -40.14 -17.10 13.61
CA LYS A 200 -40.58 -17.65 14.89
C LYS A 200 -41.67 -16.78 15.49
N ALA A 201 -42.86 -17.34 15.69
CA ALA A 201 -44.05 -16.62 16.12
C ALA A 201 -43.96 -16.12 17.57
N ASP A 202 -43.39 -16.94 18.47
CA ASP A 202 -43.20 -16.64 19.89
C ASP A 202 -41.66 -16.49 20.16
N LYS A 203 -41.12 -15.30 19.92
CA LYS A 203 -39.72 -15.00 20.20
C LYS A 203 -39.54 -14.74 21.70
N GLU A 204 -38.58 -15.44 22.27
CA GLU A 204 -38.07 -15.12 23.60
C GLU A 204 -36.97 -14.03 23.48
N ARG A 205 -36.64 -13.34 24.58
CA ARG A 205 -35.60 -12.34 24.61
C ARG A 205 -34.25 -12.88 24.11
N ALA A 206 -33.95 -14.13 24.43
CA ALA A 206 -32.76 -14.80 23.95
C ALA A 206 -32.73 -14.99 22.41
N ASP A 207 -33.88 -15.18 21.77
CA ASP A 207 -34.03 -15.25 20.32
C ASP A 207 -33.79 -13.87 19.67
N GLU A 208 -34.23 -12.79 20.31
CA GLU A 208 -34.03 -11.41 19.84
C GLU A 208 -32.55 -11.00 19.95
N ASP A 209 -31.88 -11.36 21.05
CA ASP A 209 -30.45 -11.10 21.23
C ASP A 209 -29.64 -11.91 20.19
N THR A 210 -29.97 -13.18 19.98
CA THR A 210 -29.30 -14.02 18.95
C THR A 210 -29.56 -13.49 17.55
N LEU A 211 -30.74 -13.00 17.24
CA LEU A 211 -31.08 -12.43 15.94
C LEU A 211 -30.21 -11.20 15.65
N ARG A 212 -30.10 -10.31 16.64
CA ARG A 212 -29.25 -9.12 16.50
C ARG A 212 -27.78 -9.50 16.27
N ASP A 213 -27.24 -10.44 17.06
CA ASP A 213 -25.86 -10.88 16.91
C ASP A 213 -25.59 -11.49 15.52
N LEU A 214 -26.56 -12.27 14.98
CA LEU A 214 -26.43 -12.82 13.63
C LEU A 214 -26.55 -11.74 12.54
N GLN A 215 -27.39 -10.72 12.73
CA GLN A 215 -27.52 -9.61 11.80
C GLN A 215 -26.24 -8.75 11.80
N ASP A 216 -25.67 -8.48 12.96
CA ASP A 216 -24.38 -7.78 13.09
C ASP A 216 -23.25 -8.59 12.45
N GLN A 217 -23.23 -9.91 12.68
CA GLN A 217 -22.26 -10.79 12.02
C GLN A 217 -22.39 -10.78 10.50
N TYR A 218 -23.64 -10.85 9.98
CA TYR A 218 -23.91 -10.79 8.55
C TYR A 218 -23.42 -9.47 7.95
N ALA A 219 -23.76 -8.35 8.58
CA ALA A 219 -23.34 -7.03 8.13
C ALA A 219 -21.80 -6.89 8.09
N ASN A 220 -21.11 -7.39 9.13
CA ASN A 220 -19.65 -7.37 9.18
C ASN A 220 -18.99 -8.28 8.13
N MET A 221 -19.68 -9.37 7.74
CA MET A 221 -19.14 -10.29 6.73
C MET A 221 -19.49 -9.88 5.30
N GLU A 222 -20.54 -9.11 5.07
CA GLU A 222 -20.98 -8.70 3.74
C GLU A 222 -19.90 -7.90 2.99
N GLN A 223 -19.08 -7.12 3.68
CA GLN A 223 -17.94 -6.40 3.10
C GLN A 223 -16.91 -7.33 2.42
N TRP A 224 -16.86 -8.60 2.82
CA TRP A 224 -15.94 -9.60 2.26
C TRP A 224 -16.60 -10.51 1.21
N ARG A 225 -17.85 -10.19 0.83
CA ARG A 225 -18.60 -10.96 -0.18
C ARG A 225 -17.89 -11.08 -1.49
N TYR A 226 -17.16 -10.04 -1.86
CA TYR A 226 -16.41 -10.00 -3.10
C TYR A 226 -14.91 -10.04 -2.83
N PHE A 227 -14.17 -10.76 -3.66
CA PHE A 227 -12.73 -10.55 -3.78
C PHE A 227 -12.44 -9.16 -4.36
N SER A 228 -13.39 -8.64 -5.18
CA SER A 228 -13.34 -7.32 -5.77
C SER A 228 -14.75 -6.85 -6.06
N SER A 229 -15.09 -5.74 -5.47
CA SER A 229 -16.32 -5.02 -5.75
C SER A 229 -16.27 -4.31 -7.11
N ALA A 230 -17.40 -3.82 -7.60
CA ALA A 230 -17.41 -2.98 -8.79
C ALA A 230 -16.61 -1.69 -8.60
N GLU A 231 -16.59 -1.16 -7.38
CA GLU A 231 -15.82 0.04 -7.03
C GLU A 231 -14.32 -0.23 -7.05
N ASP A 232 -13.88 -1.37 -6.50
CA ASP A 232 -12.48 -1.80 -6.54
C ASP A 232 -12.01 -1.95 -7.98
N ILE A 233 -12.79 -2.62 -8.82
CA ILE A 233 -12.49 -2.82 -10.24
C ILE A 233 -12.32 -1.47 -10.94
N ALA A 234 -13.27 -0.55 -10.77
CA ALA A 234 -13.21 0.76 -11.39
C ALA A 234 -11.99 1.58 -10.89
N TYR A 235 -11.72 1.54 -9.60
CA TYR A 235 -10.56 2.19 -8.99
C TYR A 235 -9.24 1.65 -9.57
N TYR A 236 -9.07 0.33 -9.61
CA TYR A 236 -7.85 -0.28 -10.15
C TYR A 236 -7.69 -0.06 -11.66
N GLN A 237 -8.77 -0.05 -12.44
CA GLN A 237 -8.71 0.27 -13.87
C GLN A 237 -8.30 1.73 -14.10
N GLU A 238 -8.72 2.66 -13.26
CA GLU A 238 -8.24 4.05 -13.33
C GLU A 238 -6.77 4.14 -12.93
N MET A 239 -6.37 3.52 -11.83
CA MET A 239 -4.98 3.46 -11.38
C MET A 239 -4.08 2.78 -12.40
N ALA A 240 -4.57 1.73 -13.11
CA ALA A 240 -3.81 1.02 -14.12
C ALA A 240 -3.34 1.90 -15.29
N LYS A 241 -4.00 3.04 -15.53
CA LYS A 241 -3.59 4.01 -16.54
C LYS A 241 -2.30 4.75 -16.18
N SER A 242 -1.96 4.79 -14.91
CA SER A 242 -0.77 5.44 -14.36
C SER A 242 0.26 4.47 -13.78
N LEU A 243 0.15 3.16 -14.09
CA LEU A 243 1.11 2.18 -13.60
C LEU A 243 2.46 2.33 -14.29
N TYR A 244 3.50 2.24 -13.48
CA TYR A 244 4.89 2.20 -13.92
C TYR A 244 5.49 0.82 -13.65
N VAL A 245 6.09 0.22 -14.65
CA VAL A 245 6.84 -1.04 -14.50
C VAL A 245 8.32 -0.69 -14.40
N SER A 246 8.90 -0.94 -13.24
CA SER A 246 10.34 -0.76 -13.04
C SER A 246 11.13 -1.74 -13.92
N GLU A 247 12.04 -1.23 -14.72
CA GLU A 247 12.91 -2.04 -15.60
C GLU A 247 14.12 -2.65 -14.87
N GLY A 248 14.06 -2.75 -13.55
CA GLY A 248 15.15 -3.35 -12.76
C GLY A 248 16.42 -2.47 -12.74
N SER A 249 16.25 -1.22 -12.38
CA SER A 249 17.38 -0.31 -12.18
C SER A 249 18.35 -0.85 -11.11
N PRO A 250 19.67 -0.77 -11.29
CA PRO A 250 20.64 -1.02 -10.22
C PRO A 250 20.60 0.05 -9.12
N LEU A 251 19.94 1.18 -9.39
CA LEU A 251 19.72 2.27 -8.44
C LEU A 251 18.48 1.95 -7.62
N THR A 252 18.70 1.44 -6.43
CA THR A 252 17.63 1.08 -5.48
C THR A 252 18.00 1.59 -4.08
N TYR A 253 17.03 1.61 -3.19
CA TYR A 253 17.28 1.83 -1.76
C TYR A 253 17.91 0.58 -1.15
N ASP A 254 19.22 0.46 -1.29
CA ASP A 254 20.02 -0.69 -0.90
C ASP A 254 20.51 -0.63 0.57
N ASP A 255 21.18 -1.69 1.03
CA ASP A 255 21.70 -1.80 2.40
C ASP A 255 22.68 -0.67 2.75
N ALA A 256 23.43 -0.15 1.77
CA ALA A 256 24.39 0.92 2.01
C ALA A 256 23.68 2.24 2.32
N LEU A 257 22.63 2.57 1.57
CA LEU A 257 21.79 3.73 1.84
C LEU A 257 21.04 3.58 3.18
N GLN A 258 20.55 2.38 3.51
CA GLN A 258 19.91 2.11 4.81
C GLN A 258 20.87 2.37 5.97
N VAL A 259 22.13 1.94 5.87
CA VAL A 259 23.15 2.24 6.89
C VAL A 259 23.40 3.74 7.02
N LEU A 260 23.43 4.49 5.90
CA LEU A 260 23.58 5.95 5.94
C LEU A 260 22.39 6.62 6.62
N VAL A 261 21.16 6.17 6.34
CA VAL A 261 19.93 6.64 7.02
C VAL A 261 20.03 6.43 8.53
N GLN A 262 20.37 5.22 8.98
CA GLN A 262 20.50 4.93 10.40
C GLN A 262 21.55 5.82 11.09
N ARG A 263 22.69 6.07 10.44
CA ARG A 263 23.72 6.97 10.98
C ARG A 263 23.26 8.42 11.04
N TYR A 264 22.47 8.87 10.06
CA TYR A 264 21.88 10.21 10.06
C TYR A 264 20.84 10.39 11.18
N LEU A 265 19.92 9.46 11.33
CA LEU A 265 18.90 9.50 12.38
C LEU A 265 19.54 9.44 13.80
N ASN A 266 20.61 8.66 13.96
CA ASN A 266 21.37 8.58 15.20
C ASN A 266 22.30 9.80 15.45
N GLY A 267 22.24 10.83 14.59
CA GLY A 267 23.00 12.07 14.80
C GLY A 267 24.47 12.01 14.44
N ALA A 268 24.94 10.96 13.73
CA ALA A 268 26.33 10.88 13.28
C ALA A 268 26.65 11.85 12.13
N PHE A 269 25.62 12.33 11.45
CA PHE A 269 25.71 13.29 10.34
C PHE A 269 24.72 14.43 10.53
N ASP A 270 25.06 15.61 9.99
CA ASP A 270 24.06 16.61 9.61
C ASP A 270 23.43 16.26 8.24
N ALA A 271 22.37 16.95 7.87
CA ALA A 271 21.64 16.67 6.62
C ALA A 271 22.52 16.83 5.38
N ALA A 272 23.39 17.83 5.34
CA ALA A 272 24.28 18.08 4.20
C ALA A 272 25.34 16.99 4.05
N THR A 273 25.89 16.50 5.15
CA THR A 273 26.85 15.38 5.15
C THR A 273 26.16 14.09 4.74
N PHE A 274 24.95 13.81 5.28
CA PHE A 274 24.16 12.64 4.90
C PHE A 274 23.86 12.64 3.39
N ALA A 275 23.34 13.75 2.87
CA ALA A 275 23.07 13.93 1.45
C ALA A 275 24.29 13.67 0.57
N LYS A 276 25.44 14.22 0.97
CA LYS A 276 26.71 14.01 0.26
C LYS A 276 27.16 12.56 0.26
N GLU A 277 27.02 11.85 1.37
CA GLU A 277 27.40 10.42 1.44
C GLU A 277 26.46 9.55 0.59
N CYS A 278 25.15 9.85 0.56
CA CYS A 278 24.21 9.19 -0.35
C CYS A 278 24.59 9.47 -1.82
N GLN A 279 24.92 10.72 -2.17
CA GLN A 279 25.35 11.07 -3.51
C GLN A 279 26.63 10.35 -3.92
N ASN A 280 27.63 10.29 -3.04
CA ASN A 280 28.87 9.56 -3.30
C ASN A 280 28.61 8.08 -3.61
N HIS A 281 27.69 7.45 -2.87
CA HIS A 281 27.30 6.05 -3.09
C HIS A 281 26.69 5.86 -4.49
N VAL A 282 25.74 6.70 -4.87
CA VAL A 282 25.05 6.61 -6.16
C VAL A 282 25.99 6.93 -7.34
N GLU A 283 26.91 7.88 -7.17
CA GLU A 283 27.93 8.17 -8.20
C GLU A 283 28.87 6.97 -8.46
N MET A 284 29.14 6.15 -7.45
CA MET A 284 29.88 4.90 -7.66
C MET A 284 29.07 3.92 -8.52
N ILE A 285 27.75 3.79 -8.27
CA ILE A 285 26.88 2.93 -9.07
C ILE A 285 26.82 3.44 -10.52
N TYR A 286 26.63 4.75 -10.74
CA TYR A 286 26.65 5.34 -12.08
C TYR A 286 27.95 5.05 -12.82
N ALA A 287 29.09 5.16 -12.15
CA ALA A 287 30.38 4.85 -12.74
C ALA A 287 30.54 3.37 -13.13
N GLU A 288 29.93 2.44 -12.36
CA GLU A 288 29.97 1.01 -12.64
C GLU A 288 29.09 0.63 -13.84
N ILE A 289 27.94 1.29 -14.03
CA ILE A 289 27.05 1.04 -15.17
C ILE A 289 27.43 1.83 -16.44
N GLY A 290 28.41 2.74 -16.34
CA GLY A 290 28.92 3.49 -17.47
C GLY A 290 28.10 4.73 -17.85
N GLU A 291 27.40 5.31 -16.89
CA GLU A 291 26.62 6.55 -17.01
C GLU A 291 27.32 7.77 -16.39
#